data_f7ac84a54bc1f6974609ad2fbfe434e5
#
_entry.id   f7ac84a54bc1f6974609ad2fbfe434e5
#
_cell.length_a   1.000
_cell.length_b   1.000
_cell.length_c   1.000
_cell.angle_alpha   90.00
_cell.angle_beta   90.00
_cell.angle_gamma   90.00
#
_symmetry.space_group_name_H-M   'P 1'
#
loop_
_entity.id
_entity.type
_entity.pdbx_description
1 polymer ?
#
loop_
_entity_poly.entity_id
_entity_poly.type
_entity_poly.pdbx_seq_one_letter_code
_entity_poly.pdbx_strand_id
1 'polypeptide(L)'
;MDRRIAKTKRAIFQAFLTLLNDKGYDHMRVQDVIDLADVGRSTFYAHYASKEALLEELCHDLFHHLFTGREDADVKTLLVHIFKHFRTNQDRVASLLLSRNAYFLRELEAELKHDIFPKVAEDYMQDKRNLPEDLLVHFVVTTFVETVSWWLQQRKKVDEATLTDYFIRLLA
;
A
#
# COMPACT_ATOMS: atom_id res chain seq x y z
N MET A 1 1.12 -24.82 15.36
CA MET A 1 -0.10 -24.21 14.77
C MET A 1 -0.83 -25.29 13.98
N ASP A 2 -2.10 -25.52 14.25
CA ASP A 2 -2.89 -26.57 13.58
C ASP A 2 -2.97 -26.26 12.06
N ARG A 3 -2.54 -27.21 11.24
CA ARG A 3 -2.51 -27.12 9.77
C ARG A 3 -3.89 -26.81 9.18
N ARG A 4 -4.96 -27.26 9.83
CA ARG A 4 -6.34 -27.02 9.42
C ARG A 4 -6.72 -25.53 9.63
N ILE A 5 -6.36 -24.96 10.79
CA ILE A 5 -6.58 -23.55 11.12
C ILE A 5 -5.87 -22.65 10.11
N ALA A 6 -4.60 -22.91 9.82
CA ALA A 6 -3.83 -22.14 8.84
C ALA A 6 -4.41 -22.22 7.42
N LYS A 7 -4.93 -23.40 7.02
CA LYS A 7 -5.57 -23.60 5.71
C LYS A 7 -6.85 -22.78 5.59
N THR A 8 -7.69 -22.80 6.64
CA THR A 8 -8.94 -22.04 6.68
C THR A 8 -8.70 -20.53 6.65
N LYS A 9 -7.77 -20.05 7.48
CA LYS A 9 -7.38 -18.62 7.49
C LYS A 9 -6.91 -18.17 6.10
N ARG A 10 -6.08 -18.95 5.45
CA ARG A 10 -5.61 -18.68 4.09
C ARG A 10 -6.75 -18.65 3.08
N ALA A 11 -7.71 -19.56 3.14
CA ALA A 11 -8.87 -19.58 2.24
C ALA A 11 -9.71 -18.30 2.38
N ILE A 12 -9.98 -17.86 3.61
CA ILE A 12 -10.70 -16.61 3.89
C ILE A 12 -9.95 -15.40 3.31
N PHE A 13 -8.65 -15.31 3.56
CA PHE A 13 -7.84 -14.20 3.07
C PHE A 13 -7.74 -14.18 1.53
N GLN A 14 -7.61 -15.33 0.88
CA GLN A 14 -7.61 -15.41 -0.59
C GLN A 14 -8.98 -15.00 -1.19
N ALA A 15 -10.09 -15.40 -0.57
CA ALA A 15 -11.42 -14.95 -0.99
C ALA A 15 -11.55 -13.42 -0.88
N PHE A 16 -11.05 -12.83 0.21
CA PHE A 16 -10.99 -11.37 0.38
C PHE A 16 -10.18 -10.70 -0.73
N LEU A 17 -9.00 -11.20 -1.06
CA LEU A 17 -8.16 -10.64 -2.12
C LEU A 17 -8.81 -10.73 -3.51
N THR A 18 -9.49 -11.83 -3.81
CA THR A 18 -10.24 -12.01 -5.05
C THR A 18 -11.37 -10.97 -5.15
N LEU A 19 -12.16 -10.83 -4.09
CA LEU A 19 -13.27 -9.87 -4.04
C LEU A 19 -12.80 -8.41 -4.07
N LEU A 20 -11.65 -8.13 -3.47
CA LEU A 20 -11.02 -6.80 -3.52
C LEU A 20 -10.74 -6.37 -4.98
N ASN A 21 -10.23 -7.30 -5.80
CA ASN A 21 -9.96 -7.04 -7.21
C ASN A 21 -11.25 -6.95 -8.04
N ASP A 22 -12.23 -7.81 -7.76
CA ASP A 22 -13.45 -7.93 -8.58
C ASP A 22 -14.46 -6.82 -8.33
N LYS A 23 -14.69 -6.44 -7.09
CA LYS A 23 -15.72 -5.45 -6.72
C LYS A 23 -15.24 -4.28 -5.85
N GLY A 24 -13.99 -4.31 -5.38
CA GLY A 24 -13.42 -3.30 -4.50
C GLY A 24 -13.88 -3.44 -3.04
N TYR A 25 -13.14 -2.78 -2.14
CA TYR A 25 -13.37 -2.88 -0.70
C TYR A 25 -14.74 -2.36 -0.25
N ASP A 26 -15.18 -1.23 -0.79
CA ASP A 26 -16.40 -0.56 -0.32
C ASP A 26 -17.67 -1.34 -0.65
N HIS A 27 -17.68 -2.08 -1.76
CA HIS A 27 -18.83 -2.88 -2.22
C HIS A 27 -18.81 -4.33 -1.68
N MET A 28 -17.72 -4.72 -1.00
CA MET A 28 -17.56 -6.05 -0.43
C MET A 28 -18.24 -6.15 0.92
N ARG A 29 -18.98 -7.24 1.14
CA ARG A 29 -19.57 -7.59 2.43
C ARG A 29 -18.86 -8.81 3.02
N VAL A 30 -18.90 -8.95 4.35
CA VAL A 30 -18.37 -10.15 5.03
C VAL A 30 -19.02 -11.42 4.48
N GLN A 31 -20.33 -11.38 4.15
CA GLN A 31 -21.03 -12.54 3.58
C GLN A 31 -20.42 -12.97 2.23
N ASP A 32 -20.03 -12.03 1.38
CA ASP A 32 -19.38 -12.36 0.09
C ASP A 32 -18.08 -13.15 0.32
N VAL A 33 -17.30 -12.77 1.34
CA VAL A 33 -16.05 -13.47 1.70
C VAL A 33 -16.34 -14.87 2.24
N ILE A 34 -17.33 -15.00 3.10
CA ILE A 34 -17.78 -16.28 3.68
C ILE A 34 -18.19 -17.25 2.56
N ASP A 35 -19.02 -16.78 1.64
CA ASP A 35 -19.57 -17.55 0.52
C ASP A 35 -18.44 -18.01 -0.43
N LEU A 36 -17.54 -17.09 -0.79
CA LEU A 36 -16.42 -17.40 -1.70
C LEU A 36 -15.37 -18.32 -1.05
N ALA A 37 -15.11 -18.15 0.25
CA ALA A 37 -14.18 -19.01 0.99
C ALA A 37 -14.75 -20.39 1.31
N ASP A 38 -16.04 -20.60 1.10
CA ASP A 38 -16.78 -21.83 1.46
C ASP A 38 -16.57 -22.23 2.93
N VAL A 39 -16.79 -21.26 3.82
CA VAL A 39 -16.68 -21.48 5.27
C VAL A 39 -17.97 -21.11 6.00
N GLY A 40 -18.17 -21.68 7.19
CA GLY A 40 -19.27 -21.27 8.07
C GLY A 40 -19.05 -19.88 8.66
N ARG A 41 -20.16 -19.17 8.98
CA ARG A 41 -20.11 -17.84 9.61
C ARG A 41 -19.32 -17.83 10.92
N SER A 42 -19.54 -18.83 11.77
CA SER A 42 -18.79 -18.99 13.02
C SER A 42 -17.30 -19.22 12.79
N THR A 43 -16.96 -19.96 11.72
CA THR A 43 -15.58 -20.21 11.32
C THR A 43 -14.90 -18.91 10.87
N PHE A 44 -15.58 -18.07 10.08
CA PHE A 44 -15.05 -16.76 9.71
C PHE A 44 -14.72 -15.93 10.95
N TYR A 45 -15.69 -15.76 11.86
CA TYR A 45 -15.51 -14.94 13.06
C TYR A 45 -14.53 -15.52 14.09
N ALA A 46 -14.20 -16.79 13.99
CA ALA A 46 -13.10 -17.38 14.77
C ALA A 46 -11.70 -16.94 14.29
N HIS A 47 -11.60 -16.46 13.04
CA HIS A 47 -10.34 -15.98 12.44
C HIS A 47 -10.25 -14.46 12.30
N TYR A 48 -11.34 -13.80 11.96
CA TYR A 48 -11.39 -12.35 11.68
C TYR A 48 -12.61 -11.72 12.33
N ALA A 49 -12.39 -10.68 13.11
CA ALA A 49 -13.48 -9.98 13.79
C ALA A 49 -14.39 -9.22 12.80
N SER A 50 -13.84 -8.79 11.68
CA SER A 50 -14.55 -7.96 10.70
C SER A 50 -13.84 -7.95 9.33
N LYS A 51 -14.43 -7.28 8.36
CA LYS A 51 -13.83 -6.98 7.06
C LYS A 51 -12.60 -6.07 7.21
N GLU A 52 -12.64 -5.16 8.16
CA GLU A 52 -11.55 -4.25 8.48
C GLU A 52 -10.29 -5.00 8.94
N ALA A 53 -10.45 -6.08 9.72
CA ALA A 53 -9.32 -6.92 10.14
C ALA A 53 -8.60 -7.59 8.95
N LEU A 54 -9.33 -7.92 7.89
CA LEU A 54 -8.73 -8.41 6.62
C LEU A 54 -7.94 -7.31 5.91
N LEU A 55 -8.46 -6.09 5.90
CA LEU A 55 -7.76 -4.94 5.32
C LEU A 55 -6.49 -4.59 6.11
N GLU A 56 -6.55 -4.64 7.43
CA GLU A 56 -5.40 -4.44 8.31
C GLU A 56 -4.29 -5.47 8.03
N GLU A 57 -4.64 -6.75 7.91
CA GLU A 57 -3.69 -7.81 7.56
C GLU A 57 -3.07 -7.56 6.17
N LEU A 58 -3.88 -7.15 5.18
CA LEU A 58 -3.36 -6.82 3.84
C LEU A 58 -2.40 -5.63 3.87
N CYS A 59 -2.75 -4.55 4.56
CA CYS A 59 -1.88 -3.37 4.66
C CYS A 59 -0.58 -3.72 5.40
N HIS A 60 -0.67 -4.51 6.48
CA HIS A 60 0.51 -5.02 7.17
C HIS A 60 1.42 -5.81 6.20
N ASP A 61 0.87 -6.74 5.43
CA ASP A 61 1.64 -7.53 4.47
C ASP A 61 2.25 -6.67 3.36
N LEU A 62 1.53 -5.64 2.89
CA LEU A 62 2.02 -4.73 1.86
C LEU A 62 3.18 -3.85 2.34
N PHE A 63 3.15 -3.40 3.60
CA PHE A 63 4.11 -2.40 4.09
C PHE A 63 5.23 -2.99 4.96
N HIS A 64 4.99 -4.09 5.67
CA HIS A 64 5.95 -4.67 6.62
C HIS A 64 7.35 -4.91 6.04
N HIS A 65 7.46 -5.30 4.78
CA HIS A 65 8.73 -5.62 4.13
C HIS A 65 9.30 -4.49 3.27
N LEU A 66 8.59 -3.35 3.15
CA LEU A 66 9.05 -2.26 2.27
C LEU A 66 10.35 -1.63 2.75
N PHE A 67 10.49 -1.46 4.06
CA PHE A 67 11.57 -0.69 4.67
C PHE A 67 12.52 -1.54 5.51
N THR A 68 12.08 -2.71 5.99
CA THR A 68 12.87 -3.59 6.85
C THR A 68 14.21 -3.98 6.19
N GLY A 69 15.32 -3.72 6.88
CA GLY A 69 16.68 -4.04 6.41
C GLY A 69 17.19 -3.09 5.31
N ARG A 70 16.59 -1.90 5.16
CA ARG A 70 16.96 -0.89 4.16
C ARG A 70 17.15 0.51 4.75
N GLU A 71 17.38 0.58 6.03
CA GLU A 71 17.54 1.84 6.78
C GLU A 71 18.70 2.69 6.20
N ASP A 72 19.76 2.05 5.72
CA ASP A 72 20.93 2.69 5.13
C ASP A 72 20.86 2.90 3.61
N ALA A 73 19.76 2.48 2.96
CA ALA A 73 19.61 2.65 1.53
C ALA A 73 19.42 4.13 1.18
N ASP A 74 20.01 4.56 0.05
CA ASP A 74 19.73 5.88 -0.52
C ASP A 74 18.26 5.95 -1.00
N VAL A 75 17.72 7.17 -1.08
CA VAL A 75 16.30 7.37 -1.37
C VAL A 75 15.88 6.85 -2.75
N LYS A 76 16.76 6.91 -3.77
CA LYS A 76 16.44 6.38 -5.10
C LYS A 76 16.30 4.87 -5.09
N THR A 77 17.24 4.17 -4.46
CA THR A 77 17.20 2.72 -4.29
C THR A 77 15.94 2.30 -3.54
N LEU A 78 15.58 3.02 -2.50
CA LEU A 78 14.38 2.76 -1.70
C LEU A 78 13.10 2.98 -2.52
N LEU A 79 12.99 4.07 -3.26
CA LEU A 79 11.83 4.37 -4.13
C LEU A 79 11.67 3.34 -5.25
N VAL A 80 12.75 2.94 -5.92
CA VAL A 80 12.71 1.87 -6.92
C VAL A 80 12.19 0.57 -6.32
N HIS A 81 12.62 0.23 -5.10
CA HIS A 81 12.13 -0.95 -4.39
C HIS A 81 10.62 -0.86 -4.08
N ILE A 82 10.14 0.28 -3.58
CA ILE A 82 8.73 0.50 -3.29
C ILE A 82 7.88 0.39 -4.57
N PHE A 83 8.28 1.05 -5.65
CA PHE A 83 7.55 0.99 -6.92
C PHE A 83 7.54 -0.42 -7.52
N LYS A 84 8.63 -1.18 -7.38
CA LYS A 84 8.70 -2.59 -7.78
C LYS A 84 7.74 -3.47 -6.97
N HIS A 85 7.67 -3.24 -5.68
CA HIS A 85 6.72 -3.93 -4.81
C HIS A 85 5.26 -3.58 -5.17
N PHE A 86 4.98 -2.31 -5.46
CA PHE A 86 3.65 -1.87 -5.89
C PHE A 86 3.27 -2.44 -7.27
N ARG A 87 4.22 -2.58 -8.20
CA ARG A 87 3.98 -3.26 -9.47
C ARG A 87 3.62 -4.74 -9.27
N THR A 88 4.34 -5.43 -8.40
CA THR A 88 4.07 -6.84 -8.08
C THR A 88 2.68 -7.04 -7.47
N ASN A 89 2.19 -6.05 -6.71
CA ASN A 89 0.90 -6.07 -6.04
C ASN A 89 -0.12 -5.09 -6.68
N GLN A 90 0.05 -4.76 -7.98
CA GLN A 90 -0.63 -3.62 -8.60
C GLN A 90 -2.15 -3.65 -8.47
N ASP A 91 -2.80 -4.81 -8.58
CA ASP A 91 -4.26 -4.91 -8.54
C ASP A 91 -4.80 -4.52 -7.15
N ARG A 92 -4.14 -4.97 -6.09
CA ARG A 92 -4.49 -4.64 -4.69
C ARG A 92 -4.21 -3.18 -4.37
N VAL A 93 -3.02 -2.71 -4.73
CA VAL A 93 -2.61 -1.31 -4.52
C VAL A 93 -3.52 -0.37 -5.32
N ALA A 94 -3.79 -0.67 -6.59
CA ALA A 94 -4.68 0.14 -7.41
C ALA A 94 -6.11 0.17 -6.86
N SER A 95 -6.65 -0.97 -6.43
CA SER A 95 -7.99 -1.04 -5.85
C SER A 95 -8.14 -0.12 -4.62
N LEU A 96 -7.16 -0.12 -3.73
CA LEU A 96 -7.19 0.68 -2.49
C LEU A 96 -6.82 2.14 -2.73
N LEU A 97 -5.83 2.40 -3.58
CA LEU A 97 -5.33 3.74 -3.85
C LEU A 97 -6.32 4.56 -4.69
N LEU A 98 -6.85 3.98 -5.76
CA LEU A 98 -7.77 4.68 -6.67
C LEU A 98 -9.17 4.87 -6.07
N SER A 99 -9.61 3.97 -5.19
CA SER A 99 -10.82 4.17 -4.40
C SER A 99 -10.66 5.15 -3.23
N ARG A 100 -9.45 5.67 -3.01
CA ARG A 100 -9.13 6.54 -1.87
C ARG A 100 -9.46 5.90 -0.51
N ASN A 101 -9.16 4.60 -0.36
CA ASN A 101 -9.40 3.92 0.90
C ASN A 101 -8.67 4.62 2.06
N ALA A 102 -9.42 5.13 3.03
CA ALA A 102 -8.87 5.99 4.10
C ALA A 102 -7.87 5.26 5.01
N TYR A 103 -8.10 3.97 5.28
CA TYR A 103 -7.17 3.17 6.09
C TYR A 103 -5.86 2.98 5.36
N PHE A 104 -5.90 2.52 4.10
CA PHE A 104 -4.72 2.32 3.27
C PHE A 104 -3.89 3.61 3.10
N LEU A 105 -4.55 4.73 2.81
CA LEU A 105 -3.86 6.02 2.64
C LEU A 105 -3.19 6.48 3.93
N ARG A 106 -3.83 6.31 5.08
CA ARG A 106 -3.26 6.67 6.38
C ARG A 106 -2.02 5.85 6.72
N GLU A 107 -2.07 4.53 6.49
CA GLU A 107 -0.92 3.65 6.72
C GLU A 107 0.24 3.99 5.75
N LEU A 108 -0.07 4.20 4.46
CA LEU A 108 0.91 4.62 3.47
C LEU A 108 1.55 5.97 3.83
N GLU A 109 0.75 6.95 4.26
CA GLU A 109 1.25 8.25 4.72
C GLU A 109 2.21 8.12 5.91
N ALA A 110 1.87 7.28 6.89
CA ALA A 110 2.72 7.04 8.05
C ALA A 110 4.09 6.45 7.66
N GLU A 111 4.10 5.48 6.76
CA GLU A 111 5.33 4.87 6.23
C GLU A 111 6.16 5.89 5.43
N LEU A 112 5.54 6.65 4.54
CA LEU A 112 6.23 7.67 3.74
C LEU A 112 6.81 8.79 4.61
N LYS A 113 6.08 9.22 5.63
CA LYS A 113 6.55 10.24 6.59
C LYS A 113 7.76 9.77 7.38
N HIS A 114 7.77 8.51 7.80
CA HIS A 114 8.83 7.95 8.64
C HIS A 114 10.09 7.62 7.81
N ASP A 115 9.94 6.95 6.67
CA ASP A 115 11.06 6.32 5.96
C ASP A 115 11.51 7.07 4.69
N ILE A 116 10.62 7.81 4.04
CA ILE A 116 10.91 8.50 2.77
C ILE A 116 11.17 9.99 2.97
N PHE A 117 10.28 10.66 3.68
CA PHE A 117 10.33 12.12 3.81
C PHE A 117 11.68 12.63 4.35
N PRO A 118 12.30 12.06 5.40
CA PRO A 118 13.58 12.58 5.91
C PRO A 118 14.68 12.54 4.86
N LYS A 119 14.77 11.44 4.11
CA LYS A 119 15.78 11.26 3.04
C LYS A 119 15.54 12.20 1.85
N VAL A 120 14.29 12.35 1.44
CA VAL A 120 13.91 13.28 0.37
C VAL A 120 14.17 14.73 0.77
N ALA A 121 13.82 15.10 1.99
CA ALA A 121 14.04 16.46 2.50
C ALA A 121 15.53 16.81 2.56
N GLU A 122 16.36 15.86 2.99
CA GLU A 122 17.81 16.04 3.04
C GLU A 122 18.44 16.16 1.65
N ASP A 123 18.06 15.29 0.70
CA ASP A 123 18.74 15.17 -0.58
C ASP A 123 18.20 16.16 -1.64
N TYR A 124 16.91 16.49 -1.61
CA TYR A 124 16.24 17.17 -2.73
C TYR A 124 15.44 18.43 -2.37
N MET A 125 15.32 18.78 -1.07
CA MET A 125 14.46 19.90 -0.65
C MET A 125 15.22 20.94 0.20
N GLN A 126 16.52 21.07 0.00
CA GLN A 126 17.37 21.96 0.80
C GLN A 126 17.00 23.44 0.69
N ASP A 127 16.55 23.88 -0.48
CA ASP A 127 16.08 25.24 -0.77
C ASP A 127 14.69 25.54 -0.17
N LYS A 128 13.95 24.52 0.24
CA LYS A 128 12.59 24.61 0.79
C LYS A 128 12.55 24.59 2.33
N ARG A 129 13.70 24.60 3.02
CA ARG A 129 13.81 24.51 4.48
C ARG A 129 13.12 25.63 5.27
N ASN A 130 12.75 26.70 4.61
CA ASN A 130 12.01 27.81 5.22
C ASN A 130 10.48 27.58 5.27
N LEU A 131 10.00 26.49 4.67
CA LEU A 131 8.58 26.13 4.72
C LEU A 131 8.28 25.26 5.96
N PRO A 132 7.04 25.32 6.48
CA PRO A 132 6.63 24.43 7.57
C PRO A 132 6.81 22.96 7.22
N GLU A 133 7.31 22.16 8.15
CA GLU A 133 7.59 20.73 7.93
C GLU A 133 6.33 19.95 7.57
N ASP A 134 5.22 20.23 8.23
CA ASP A 134 3.92 19.58 7.96
C ASP A 134 3.42 19.85 6.54
N LEU A 135 3.66 21.05 6.00
CA LEU A 135 3.38 21.37 4.60
C LEU A 135 4.28 20.57 3.66
N LEU A 136 5.56 20.44 3.97
CA LEU A 136 6.51 19.67 3.15
C LEU A 136 6.17 18.17 3.18
N VAL A 137 5.83 17.61 4.33
CA VAL A 137 5.35 16.22 4.46
C VAL A 137 4.11 16.01 3.60
N HIS A 138 3.11 16.89 3.74
CA HIS A 138 1.88 16.83 2.95
C HIS A 138 2.16 16.89 1.44
N PHE A 139 3.04 17.77 1.02
CA PHE A 139 3.45 17.90 -0.40
C PHE A 139 4.11 16.62 -0.93
N VAL A 140 5.08 16.04 -0.20
CA VAL A 140 5.77 14.81 -0.59
C VAL A 140 4.80 13.62 -0.66
N VAL A 141 3.96 13.44 0.36
CA VAL A 141 2.98 12.34 0.41
C VAL A 141 1.97 12.48 -0.72
N THR A 142 1.39 13.66 -0.92
CA THR A 142 0.40 13.89 -1.99
C THR A 142 1.04 13.67 -3.37
N THR A 143 2.23 14.19 -3.60
CA THR A 143 2.96 13.99 -4.86
C THR A 143 3.25 12.50 -5.11
N PHE A 144 3.63 11.75 -4.08
CA PHE A 144 3.85 10.32 -4.18
C PHE A 144 2.55 9.57 -4.55
N VAL A 145 1.47 9.80 -3.82
CA VAL A 145 0.16 9.17 -4.04
C VAL A 145 -0.34 9.45 -5.45
N GLU A 146 -0.27 10.69 -5.92
CA GLU A 146 -0.71 11.06 -7.28
C GLU A 146 0.20 10.48 -8.37
N THR A 147 1.51 10.45 -8.15
CA THR A 147 2.47 9.84 -9.09
C THR A 147 2.18 8.33 -9.26
N VAL A 148 1.97 7.62 -8.17
CA VAL A 148 1.62 6.18 -8.20
C VAL A 148 0.26 5.96 -8.82
N SER A 149 -0.74 6.79 -8.46
CA SER A 149 -2.10 6.71 -9.04
C SER A 149 -2.07 6.89 -10.54
N TRP A 150 -1.35 7.90 -11.03
CA TRP A 150 -1.15 8.12 -12.46
C TRP A 150 -0.48 6.90 -13.12
N TRP A 151 0.61 6.41 -12.56
CA TRP A 151 1.39 5.31 -13.10
C TRP A 151 0.59 4.01 -13.21
N LEU A 152 -0.18 3.66 -12.17
CA LEU A 152 -1.00 2.45 -12.15
C LEU A 152 -2.08 2.45 -13.23
N GLN A 153 -2.56 3.62 -13.64
CA GLN A 153 -3.58 3.79 -14.69
C GLN A 153 -3.01 3.74 -16.12
N GLN A 154 -1.68 3.81 -16.29
CA GLN A 154 -1.09 3.78 -17.63
C GLN A 154 -1.21 2.38 -18.26
N ARG A 155 -1.62 2.34 -19.54
CA ARG A 155 -1.63 1.09 -20.32
C ARG A 155 -0.22 0.55 -20.53
N LYS A 156 0.75 1.43 -20.79
CA LYS A 156 2.19 1.14 -20.90
C LYS A 156 2.93 1.89 -19.80
N LYS A 157 3.25 1.20 -18.72
CA LYS A 157 3.95 1.78 -17.58
C LYS A 157 5.43 1.97 -17.88
N VAL A 158 5.98 3.10 -17.48
CA VAL A 158 7.43 3.27 -17.38
C VAL A 158 8.01 2.32 -16.32
N ASP A 159 9.31 2.05 -16.40
CA ASP A 159 9.99 1.27 -15.36
C ASP A 159 10.13 2.05 -14.05
N GLU A 160 10.48 1.36 -12.99
CA GLU A 160 10.54 1.91 -11.63
C GLU A 160 11.66 2.96 -11.46
N ALA A 161 12.77 2.84 -12.18
CA ALA A 161 13.84 3.81 -12.14
C ALA A 161 13.40 5.13 -12.80
N THR A 162 12.74 5.05 -13.94
CA THR A 162 12.15 6.20 -14.63
C THR A 162 11.07 6.88 -13.77
N LEU A 163 10.19 6.09 -13.13
CA LEU A 163 9.18 6.63 -12.23
C LEU A 163 9.80 7.33 -11.02
N THR A 164 10.87 6.77 -10.48
CA THR A 164 11.65 7.38 -9.39
C THR A 164 12.21 8.75 -9.82
N ASP A 165 12.80 8.83 -11.00
CA ASP A 165 13.32 10.10 -11.52
C ASP A 165 12.20 11.13 -11.75
N TYR A 166 11.02 10.73 -12.21
CA TYR A 166 9.86 11.61 -12.33
C TYR A 166 9.43 12.16 -10.99
N PHE A 167 9.27 11.28 -10.00
CA PHE A 167 8.88 11.69 -8.64
C PHE A 167 9.87 12.68 -8.03
N ILE A 168 11.17 12.39 -8.09
CA ILE A 168 12.21 13.28 -7.56
C ILE A 168 12.20 14.64 -8.26
N ARG A 169 12.03 14.67 -9.58
CA ARG A 169 11.95 15.94 -10.36
C ARG A 169 10.72 16.77 -10.01
N LEU A 170 9.64 16.16 -9.56
CA LEU A 170 8.47 16.90 -9.09
C LEU A 170 8.69 17.54 -7.72
N LEU A 171 9.65 17.03 -6.94
CA LEU A 171 9.98 17.53 -5.60
C LEU A 171 11.11 18.58 -5.60
N ALA A 172 12.01 18.49 -6.57
CA ALA A 172 13.21 19.34 -6.70
C ALA A 172 12.90 20.82 -6.99
#